data_5576b61ce11be3a955386cce36c813b1
#
_entry.id   5576b61ce11be3a955386cce36c813b1
#
_cell.length_a   1.000
_cell.length_b   1.000
_cell.length_c   1.000
_cell.angle_alpha   90.00
_cell.angle_beta   90.00
_cell.angle_gamma   90.00
#
_symmetry.space_group_name_H-M   'P 1'
#
loop_
_entity.id
_entity.type
_entity.pdbx_description
1 polymer ?
#
loop_
_entity_poly.entity_id
_entity_poly.type
_entity_poly.pdbx_seq_one_letter_code
_entity_poly.pdbx_strand_id
1 'polypeptide(L)'
;FGLTGVPCIAFAVVGYLLSTTITPMLLKKDMIKLTGKFDFSVGHSGTIWCFLAARVGQLSAKLSKKESPSMESVKFPKQLDFLRDTTLTTGLLMILVYAVMAIVIGPQARAEIYGSDVFTFVLTNGMRFGAGLLILLQGCRLMMSELIPAFTGISKKLVPGAVPALDIPMIYPYGPNSLMIGFLVAMVSSTVVMFIVNIFGIGSYVLVPLTACIYFDCASGCVFANAYGGRRGVILWGIIGGALIMIVTAVAMPLVASTVGTFVQQMGFTECSVWIIL
;
A
#
# COMPACT_ATOMS: atom_id res chain seq x y z
N PHE A 1 -8.09 -24.58 -2.95
CA PHE A 1 -7.38 -25.68 -2.24
C PHE A 1 -8.27 -26.88 -1.94
N GLY A 2 -9.56 -26.88 -2.31
CA GLY A 2 -10.48 -28.01 -2.09
C GLY A 2 -10.84 -28.31 -0.63
N LEU A 3 -10.40 -27.48 0.30
CA LEU A 3 -10.78 -27.61 1.71
C LEU A 3 -12.20 -27.08 1.94
N THR A 4 -13.01 -27.84 2.65
CA THR A 4 -14.38 -27.45 3.01
C THR A 4 -14.64 -27.70 4.50
N GLY A 5 -15.61 -26.97 5.07
CA GLY A 5 -16.03 -27.18 6.45
C GLY A 5 -14.99 -26.77 7.50
N VAL A 6 -14.91 -27.54 8.58
CA VAL A 6 -14.04 -27.22 9.75
C VAL A 6 -12.55 -27.10 9.39
N PRO A 7 -11.95 -27.97 8.55
CA PRO A 7 -10.55 -27.81 8.16
C PRO A 7 -10.26 -26.49 7.43
N CYS A 8 -11.18 -26.01 6.59
CA CYS A 8 -11.05 -24.72 5.90
C CYS A 8 -11.05 -23.57 6.91
N ILE A 9 -11.98 -23.56 7.85
CA ILE A 9 -12.07 -22.54 8.90
C ILE A 9 -10.81 -22.56 9.77
N ALA A 10 -10.38 -23.75 10.20
CA ALA A 10 -9.17 -23.89 11.03
C ALA A 10 -7.94 -23.35 10.31
N PHE A 11 -7.74 -23.69 9.02
CA PHE A 11 -6.63 -23.20 8.22
C PHE A 11 -6.67 -21.67 8.06
N ALA A 12 -7.84 -21.11 7.75
CA ALA A 12 -8.01 -19.66 7.62
C ALA A 12 -7.71 -18.93 8.95
N VAL A 13 -8.22 -19.45 10.07
CA VAL A 13 -7.99 -18.86 11.40
C VAL A 13 -6.51 -18.92 11.78
N VAL A 14 -5.84 -20.07 11.59
CA VAL A 14 -4.43 -20.22 11.89
C VAL A 14 -3.58 -19.31 10.99
N GLY A 15 -3.84 -19.29 9.69
CA GLY A 15 -3.13 -18.41 8.75
C GLY A 15 -3.31 -16.93 9.11
N TYR A 16 -4.53 -16.51 9.44
CA TYR A 16 -4.81 -15.15 9.86
C TYR A 16 -4.09 -14.79 11.18
N LEU A 17 -4.16 -15.64 12.20
CA LEU A 17 -3.50 -15.43 13.48
C LEU A 17 -1.96 -15.34 13.31
N LEU A 18 -1.38 -16.21 12.50
CA LEU A 18 0.06 -16.17 12.22
C LEU A 18 0.44 -14.87 11.50
N SER A 19 -0.28 -14.48 10.47
CA SER A 19 0.01 -13.27 9.72
C SER A 19 -0.13 -12.00 10.58
N THR A 20 -1.19 -11.90 11.38
CA THR A 20 -1.45 -10.72 12.22
C THR A 20 -0.58 -10.66 13.48
N THR A 21 0.04 -11.75 13.89
CA THR A 21 0.95 -11.79 15.05
C THR A 21 2.41 -11.65 14.63
N ILE A 22 2.83 -12.42 13.63
CA ILE A 22 4.25 -12.48 13.23
C ILE A 22 4.68 -11.18 12.54
N THR A 23 3.87 -10.67 11.60
CA THR A 23 4.28 -9.51 10.80
C THR A 23 4.47 -8.23 11.62
N PRO A 24 3.61 -7.88 12.60
CA PRO A 24 3.87 -6.75 13.49
C PRO A 24 5.13 -6.92 14.35
N MET A 25 5.46 -8.16 14.76
CA MET A 25 6.67 -8.45 15.52
C MET A 25 7.93 -8.26 14.69
N LEU A 26 7.92 -8.69 13.43
CA LEU A 26 9.03 -8.47 12.49
C LEU A 26 9.33 -6.98 12.31
N LEU A 27 8.30 -6.14 12.33
CA LEU A 27 8.41 -4.70 12.11
C LEU A 27 8.89 -3.92 13.34
N LYS A 28 9.03 -4.55 14.53
CA LYS A 28 9.38 -3.89 15.79
C LYS A 28 10.59 -2.94 15.68
N LYS A 29 11.69 -3.41 15.11
CA LYS A 29 12.92 -2.61 14.98
C LYS A 29 12.71 -1.42 14.04
N ASP A 30 11.92 -1.61 13.00
CA ASP A 30 11.66 -0.62 11.98
C ASP A 30 10.69 0.44 12.51
N MET A 31 9.73 0.05 13.35
CA MET A 31 8.86 0.98 14.08
C MET A 31 9.65 1.87 15.03
N ILE A 32 10.56 1.30 15.82
CA ILE A 32 11.43 2.10 16.71
C ILE A 32 12.28 3.08 15.89
N LYS A 33 12.80 2.65 14.74
CA LYS A 33 13.58 3.53 13.84
C LYS A 33 12.75 4.68 13.29
N LEU A 34 11.48 4.43 12.99
CA LEU A 34 10.57 5.40 12.41
C LEU A 34 10.00 6.39 13.44
N THR A 35 9.55 5.87 14.60
CA THR A 35 8.78 6.65 15.59
C THR A 35 9.60 7.04 16.82
N GLY A 36 10.79 6.48 17.00
CA GLY A 36 11.64 6.66 18.17
C GLY A 36 11.30 5.74 19.34
N LYS A 37 10.15 5.06 19.32
CA LYS A 37 9.65 4.20 20.40
C LYS A 37 8.76 3.07 19.85
N PHE A 38 8.40 2.10 20.68
CA PHE A 38 7.55 0.98 20.28
C PHE A 38 6.24 1.01 21.07
N ASP A 39 5.42 2.04 20.82
CA ASP A 39 4.11 2.21 21.46
C ASP A 39 2.98 1.55 20.68
N PHE A 40 3.18 1.30 19.40
CA PHE A 40 2.28 0.56 18.52
C PHE A 40 3.06 -0.13 17.39
N SER A 41 2.44 -1.10 16.77
CA SER A 41 2.93 -1.71 15.53
C SER A 41 1.83 -1.68 14.46
N VAL A 42 2.13 -2.12 13.25
CA VAL A 42 1.16 -2.20 12.15
C VAL A 42 0.62 -3.62 12.09
N GLY A 43 -0.69 -3.78 12.24
CA GLY A 43 -1.41 -5.07 12.22
C GLY A 43 -2.25 -5.27 10.97
N HIS A 44 -1.71 -4.98 9.82
CA HIS A 44 -2.37 -5.05 8.52
C HIS A 44 -1.76 -6.16 7.66
N SER A 45 -2.49 -6.70 6.69
CA SER A 45 -1.94 -7.65 5.71
C SER A 45 -0.77 -7.07 4.92
N GLY A 46 -0.78 -5.77 4.69
CA GLY A 46 0.30 -5.01 4.06
C GLY A 46 1.57 -4.82 4.92
N THR A 47 1.60 -5.27 6.18
CA THR A 47 2.77 -5.10 7.07
C THR A 47 4.03 -5.76 6.50
N ILE A 48 3.89 -6.86 5.78
CA ILE A 48 5.02 -7.53 5.13
C ILE A 48 5.70 -6.62 4.08
N TRP A 49 4.91 -5.82 3.36
CA TRP A 49 5.44 -4.87 2.38
C TRP A 49 6.24 -3.77 3.07
N CYS A 50 5.78 -3.30 4.23
CA CYS A 50 6.52 -2.34 5.06
C CYS A 50 7.86 -2.92 5.56
N PHE A 51 7.85 -4.20 5.96
CA PHE A 51 9.07 -4.90 6.37
C PHE A 51 10.06 -5.05 5.22
N LEU A 52 9.61 -5.49 4.04
CA LEU A 52 10.46 -5.61 2.85
C LEU A 52 11.02 -4.24 2.43
N ALA A 53 10.19 -3.21 2.48
CA ALA A 53 10.59 -1.84 2.19
C ALA A 53 11.73 -1.36 3.10
N ALA A 54 11.63 -1.65 4.40
CA ALA A 54 12.69 -1.35 5.35
C ALA A 54 14.01 -2.06 4.98
N ARG A 55 13.94 -3.32 4.53
CA ARG A 55 15.13 -4.10 4.06
C ARG A 55 15.72 -3.48 2.80
N VAL A 56 14.90 -3.10 1.83
CA VAL A 56 15.36 -2.39 0.61
C VAL A 56 15.97 -1.03 0.96
N GLY A 57 15.36 -0.28 1.87
CA GLY A 57 15.93 0.96 2.41
C GLY A 57 17.31 0.77 3.03
N GLN A 58 17.48 -0.27 3.87
CA GLN A 58 18.77 -0.64 4.46
C GLN A 58 19.80 -1.02 3.41
N LEU A 59 19.40 -1.81 2.42
CA LEU A 59 20.26 -2.21 1.31
C LEU A 59 20.71 -0.99 0.50
N SER A 60 19.80 -0.07 0.20
CA SER A 60 20.12 1.16 -0.53
C SER A 60 21.13 2.04 0.20
N ALA A 61 21.04 2.09 1.55
CA ALA A 61 21.99 2.80 2.38
C ALA A 61 23.37 2.13 2.38
N LYS A 62 23.43 0.80 2.44
CA LYS A 62 24.68 0.04 2.42
C LYS A 62 25.42 0.13 1.06
N LEU A 63 24.68 0.10 -0.03
CA LEU A 63 25.25 0.14 -1.40
C LEU A 63 25.79 1.53 -1.77
N SER A 64 25.41 2.57 -1.06
CA SER A 64 25.83 3.93 -1.35
C SER A 64 26.87 4.42 -0.35
N LYS A 65 28.00 4.95 -0.87
CA LYS A 65 29.02 5.62 -0.06
C LYS A 65 28.57 6.99 0.49
N LYS A 66 27.51 7.59 -0.07
CA LYS A 66 26.96 8.88 0.37
C LYS A 66 25.60 8.68 0.99
N GLU A 67 25.34 9.31 2.13
CA GLU A 67 24.02 9.37 2.72
C GLU A 67 23.04 10.03 1.77
N SER A 68 21.86 9.44 1.65
CA SER A 68 20.76 10.01 0.88
C SER A 68 19.89 10.85 1.81
N PRO A 69 19.65 12.14 1.50
CA PRO A 69 18.79 12.97 2.34
C PRO A 69 17.39 12.37 2.40
N SER A 70 16.69 12.62 3.52
CA SER A 70 15.31 12.18 3.68
C SER A 70 14.42 12.77 2.58
N MET A 71 13.42 12.01 2.13
CA MET A 71 12.41 12.50 1.20
C MET A 71 11.61 13.64 1.81
N GLU A 72 11.44 13.65 3.13
CA GLU A 72 10.72 14.70 3.85
C GLU A 72 11.45 16.07 3.81
N SER A 73 12.75 16.08 3.47
CA SER A 73 13.51 17.30 3.28
C SER A 73 13.26 18.01 1.93
N VAL A 74 12.48 17.40 1.04
CA VAL A 74 12.07 18.03 -0.21
C VAL A 74 11.17 19.23 0.11
N LYS A 75 11.64 20.42 -0.27
CA LYS A 75 10.86 21.66 -0.12
C LYS A 75 10.14 21.92 -1.43
N PHE A 76 8.82 21.94 -1.39
CA PHE A 76 8.04 22.41 -2.51
C PHE A 76 8.08 23.93 -2.59
N PRO A 77 8.06 24.53 -3.81
CA PRO A 77 7.89 25.98 -3.98
C PRO A 77 6.61 26.45 -3.25
N LYS A 78 6.59 27.71 -2.81
CA LYS A 78 5.42 28.27 -2.09
C LYS A 78 4.10 28.12 -2.87
N GLN A 79 4.16 28.19 -4.19
CA GLN A 79 3.01 28.01 -5.08
C GLN A 79 2.44 26.59 -5.03
N LEU A 80 3.24 25.62 -4.59
CA LEU A 80 2.88 24.21 -4.45
C LEU A 80 2.73 23.77 -2.99
N ASP A 81 2.61 24.73 -2.07
CA ASP A 81 2.47 24.42 -0.63
C ASP A 81 1.18 23.62 -0.31
N PHE A 82 0.15 23.77 -1.16
CA PHE A 82 -1.06 22.97 -1.09
C PHE A 82 -0.81 21.46 -1.31
N LEU A 83 0.30 21.11 -1.99
CA LEU A 83 0.71 19.70 -2.16
C LEU A 83 1.25 19.06 -0.86
N ARG A 84 1.41 19.82 0.21
CA ARG A 84 1.72 19.27 1.54
C ARG A 84 0.52 18.64 2.22
N ASP A 85 -0.68 19.03 1.81
CA ASP A 85 -1.89 18.35 2.24
C ASP A 85 -1.98 16.99 1.52
N THR A 86 -1.77 15.92 2.29
CA THR A 86 -1.75 14.54 1.76
C THR A 86 -3.06 14.19 1.04
N THR A 87 -4.18 14.68 1.54
CA THR A 87 -5.51 14.40 0.99
C THR A 87 -5.71 15.06 -0.36
N LEU A 88 -5.43 16.36 -0.42
CA LEU A 88 -5.56 17.13 -1.66
C LEU A 88 -4.61 16.61 -2.73
N THR A 89 -3.35 16.37 -2.35
CA THR A 89 -2.34 15.88 -3.27
C THR A 89 -2.68 14.49 -3.79
N THR A 90 -3.17 13.59 -2.95
CA THR A 90 -3.56 12.26 -3.39
C THR A 90 -4.78 12.31 -4.31
N GLY A 91 -5.74 13.20 -4.04
CA GLY A 91 -6.88 13.45 -4.93
C GLY A 91 -6.45 13.94 -6.31
N LEU A 92 -5.57 14.96 -6.37
CA LEU A 92 -5.01 15.48 -7.62
C LEU A 92 -4.18 14.43 -8.37
N LEU A 93 -3.42 13.64 -7.62
CA LEU A 93 -2.65 12.54 -8.18
C LEU A 93 -3.56 11.49 -8.82
N MET A 94 -4.67 11.16 -8.16
CA MET A 94 -5.65 10.22 -8.71
C MET A 94 -6.33 10.76 -9.97
N ILE A 95 -6.62 12.06 -10.03
CA ILE A 95 -7.08 12.71 -11.27
C ILE A 95 -6.07 12.47 -12.40
N LEU A 96 -4.78 12.70 -12.12
CA LEU A 96 -3.71 12.46 -13.09
C LEU A 96 -3.64 10.99 -13.53
N VAL A 97 -3.70 10.05 -12.57
CA VAL A 97 -3.69 8.61 -12.87
C VAL A 97 -4.86 8.21 -13.75
N TYR A 98 -6.08 8.62 -13.40
CA TYR A 98 -7.27 8.34 -14.23
C TYR A 98 -7.17 8.98 -15.62
N ALA A 99 -6.64 10.20 -15.73
CA ALA A 99 -6.43 10.86 -17.01
C ALA A 99 -5.43 10.11 -17.90
N VAL A 100 -4.30 9.68 -17.34
CA VAL A 100 -3.28 8.89 -18.05
C VAL A 100 -3.87 7.54 -18.48
N MET A 101 -4.58 6.85 -17.60
CA MET A 101 -5.25 5.60 -17.93
C MET A 101 -6.26 5.78 -19.07
N ALA A 102 -7.06 6.85 -19.05
CA ALA A 102 -8.02 7.14 -20.10
C ALA A 102 -7.36 7.35 -21.49
N ILE A 103 -6.11 7.81 -21.52
CA ILE A 103 -5.33 7.94 -22.77
C ILE A 103 -4.79 6.60 -23.22
N VAL A 104 -4.29 5.79 -22.29
CA VAL A 104 -3.55 4.55 -22.58
C VAL A 104 -4.45 3.40 -23.00
N ILE A 105 -5.64 3.23 -22.39
CA ILE A 105 -6.50 2.05 -22.58
C ILE A 105 -7.25 2.00 -23.92
N GLY A 106 -7.08 2.95 -24.80
CA GLY A 106 -7.73 2.98 -26.10
C GLY A 106 -9.24 3.30 -26.08
N PRO A 107 -9.84 3.59 -27.24
CA PRO A 107 -11.18 4.17 -27.32
C PRO A 107 -12.31 3.23 -26.90
N GLN A 108 -12.21 1.93 -27.19
CA GLN A 108 -13.27 0.96 -26.85
C GLN A 108 -13.36 0.71 -25.35
N ALA A 109 -12.25 0.31 -24.70
CA ALA A 109 -12.21 0.10 -23.27
C ALA A 109 -12.49 1.40 -22.49
N ARG A 110 -12.08 2.54 -23.03
CA ARG A 110 -12.40 3.86 -22.47
C ARG A 110 -13.90 4.13 -22.48
N ALA A 111 -14.60 3.87 -23.59
CA ALA A 111 -16.06 4.06 -23.67
C ALA A 111 -16.82 3.14 -22.69
N GLU A 112 -16.33 1.93 -22.49
CA GLU A 112 -16.93 0.96 -21.56
C GLU A 112 -16.71 1.35 -20.09
N ILE A 113 -15.48 1.76 -19.71
CA ILE A 113 -15.11 2.04 -18.32
C ILE A 113 -15.47 3.47 -17.91
N TYR A 114 -15.21 4.46 -18.78
CA TYR A 114 -15.37 5.89 -18.46
C TYR A 114 -16.69 6.48 -18.98
N GLY A 115 -17.40 5.74 -19.82
CA GLY A 115 -18.62 6.24 -20.46
C GLY A 115 -18.36 7.34 -21.49
N SER A 116 -19.39 8.13 -21.79
CA SER A 116 -19.33 9.20 -22.80
C SER A 116 -18.58 10.45 -22.34
N ASP A 117 -18.51 10.70 -21.03
CA ASP A 117 -17.87 11.90 -20.47
C ASP A 117 -16.65 11.52 -19.61
N VAL A 118 -15.52 11.36 -20.30
CA VAL A 118 -14.22 11.03 -19.69
C VAL A 118 -13.78 12.11 -18.70
N PHE A 119 -14.02 13.39 -19.00
CA PHE A 119 -13.58 14.48 -18.14
C PHE A 119 -14.29 14.44 -16.78
N THR A 120 -15.62 14.37 -16.79
CA THR A 120 -16.41 14.26 -15.56
C THR A 120 -16.07 13.00 -14.78
N PHE A 121 -15.86 11.87 -15.45
CA PHE A 121 -15.46 10.63 -14.80
C PHE A 121 -14.12 10.78 -14.06
N VAL A 122 -13.09 11.27 -14.74
CA VAL A 122 -11.73 11.47 -14.21
C VAL A 122 -11.74 12.40 -13.00
N LEU A 123 -12.38 13.56 -13.16
CA LEU A 123 -12.46 14.57 -12.09
C LEU A 123 -13.23 14.03 -10.87
N THR A 124 -14.40 13.46 -11.09
CA THR A 124 -15.27 12.97 -10.01
C THR A 124 -14.61 11.83 -9.24
N ASN A 125 -14.02 10.85 -9.92
CA ASN A 125 -13.40 9.71 -9.23
C ASN A 125 -12.08 10.09 -8.55
N GLY A 126 -11.29 10.98 -9.11
CA GLY A 126 -10.11 11.51 -8.45
C GLY A 126 -10.46 12.29 -7.18
N MET A 127 -11.47 13.14 -7.23
CA MET A 127 -11.97 13.89 -6.06
C MET A 127 -12.59 12.95 -5.01
N ARG A 128 -13.38 11.96 -5.43
CA ARG A 128 -13.94 10.92 -4.52
C ARG A 128 -12.85 10.18 -3.79
N PHE A 129 -11.75 9.85 -4.46
CA PHE A 129 -10.62 9.19 -3.80
C PHE A 129 -10.00 10.08 -2.74
N GLY A 130 -9.71 11.35 -3.05
CA GLY A 130 -9.17 12.31 -2.08
C GLY A 130 -10.10 12.51 -0.88
N ALA A 131 -11.40 12.69 -1.12
CA ALA A 131 -12.41 12.83 -0.07
C ALA A 131 -12.51 11.56 0.79
N GLY A 132 -12.52 10.37 0.16
CA GLY A 132 -12.51 9.09 0.86
C GLY A 132 -11.29 8.91 1.75
N LEU A 133 -10.11 9.29 1.26
CA LEU A 133 -8.88 9.27 2.04
C LEU A 133 -8.94 10.23 3.23
N LEU A 134 -9.51 11.44 3.05
CA LEU A 134 -9.71 12.38 4.15
C LEU A 134 -10.58 11.78 5.25
N ILE A 135 -11.73 11.22 4.89
CA ILE A 135 -12.66 10.60 5.83
C ILE A 135 -11.98 9.43 6.55
N LEU A 136 -11.25 8.59 5.81
CA LEU A 136 -10.51 7.47 6.37
C LEU A 136 -9.46 7.94 7.39
N LEU A 137 -8.61 8.91 7.02
CA LEU A 137 -7.57 9.42 7.93
C LEU A 137 -8.16 10.10 9.17
N GLN A 138 -9.26 10.83 9.04
CA GLN A 138 -9.95 11.42 10.19
C GLN A 138 -10.61 10.36 11.07
N GLY A 139 -11.26 9.37 10.46
CA GLY A 139 -11.83 8.23 11.18
C GLY A 139 -10.77 7.46 11.97
N CYS A 140 -9.61 7.18 11.35
CA CYS A 140 -8.48 6.55 12.04
C CYS A 140 -8.00 7.40 13.24
N ARG A 141 -7.87 8.72 13.08
CA ARG A 141 -7.47 9.61 14.19
C ARG A 141 -8.47 9.58 15.35
N LEU A 142 -9.77 9.61 15.04
CA LEU A 142 -10.83 9.51 16.07
C LEU A 142 -10.79 8.17 16.80
N MET A 143 -10.70 7.07 16.06
CA MET A 143 -10.57 5.74 16.65
C MET A 143 -9.33 5.65 17.55
N MET A 144 -8.22 6.21 17.11
CA MET A 144 -6.96 6.18 17.85
C MET A 144 -7.00 6.98 19.13
N SER A 145 -7.74 8.10 19.18
CA SER A 145 -7.91 8.90 20.40
C SER A 145 -8.57 8.10 21.54
N GLU A 146 -9.39 7.11 21.19
CA GLU A 146 -10.07 6.23 22.14
C GLU A 146 -9.31 4.90 22.37
N LEU A 147 -8.78 4.30 21.30
CA LEU A 147 -8.11 3.00 21.37
C LEU A 147 -6.79 3.05 22.14
N ILE A 148 -5.97 4.11 21.96
CA ILE A 148 -4.66 4.19 22.64
C ILE A 148 -4.82 4.22 24.18
N PRO A 149 -5.71 5.05 24.77
CA PRO A 149 -5.95 5.00 26.21
C PRO A 149 -6.48 3.65 26.69
N ALA A 150 -7.40 3.03 25.92
CA ALA A 150 -7.95 1.72 26.24
C ALA A 150 -6.88 0.64 26.27
N PHE A 151 -6.05 0.55 25.22
CA PHE A 151 -4.93 -0.39 25.16
C PHE A 151 -3.87 -0.10 26.24
N THR A 152 -3.62 1.15 26.55
CA THR A 152 -2.73 1.52 27.66
C THR A 152 -3.27 1.00 28.99
N GLY A 153 -4.58 1.08 29.22
CA GLY A 153 -5.24 0.50 30.38
C GLY A 153 -5.12 -1.02 30.44
N ILE A 154 -5.35 -1.70 29.32
CA ILE A 154 -5.20 -3.16 29.17
C ILE A 154 -3.75 -3.59 29.43
N SER A 155 -2.80 -2.89 28.80
CA SER A 155 -1.36 -3.17 28.97
C SER A 155 -0.89 -3.02 30.42
N LYS A 156 -1.46 -2.05 31.16
CA LYS A 156 -1.08 -1.86 32.57
C LYS A 156 -1.71 -2.86 33.52
N LYS A 157 -2.95 -3.29 33.25
CA LYS A 157 -3.77 -4.05 34.21
C LYS A 157 -3.93 -5.53 33.87
N LEU A 158 -4.06 -5.87 32.58
CA LEU A 158 -4.44 -7.22 32.15
C LEU A 158 -3.27 -7.96 31.48
N VAL A 159 -2.54 -7.30 30.60
CA VAL A 159 -1.45 -7.91 29.83
C VAL A 159 -0.23 -6.97 29.84
N PRO A 160 0.62 -7.03 30.88
CA PRO A 160 1.75 -6.14 31.00
C PRO A 160 2.66 -6.18 29.77
N GLY A 161 2.96 -5.00 29.20
CA GLY A 161 3.79 -4.86 28.02
C GLY A 161 3.10 -5.13 26.67
N ALA A 162 1.77 -5.32 26.65
CA ALA A 162 1.03 -5.42 25.38
C ALA A 162 1.17 -4.14 24.57
N VAL A 163 1.44 -4.31 23.27
CA VAL A 163 1.56 -3.21 22.28
C VAL A 163 0.45 -3.39 21.25
N PRO A 164 -0.38 -2.35 21.00
CA PRO A 164 -1.44 -2.45 20.02
C PRO A 164 -0.89 -2.58 18.61
N ALA A 165 -1.48 -3.44 17.81
CA ALA A 165 -1.28 -3.50 16.37
C ALA A 165 -2.38 -2.66 15.70
N LEU A 166 -1.98 -1.59 15.02
CA LEU A 166 -2.87 -0.59 14.46
C LEU A 166 -2.85 -0.67 12.94
N ASP A 167 -3.78 0.01 12.29
CA ASP A 167 -3.86 0.01 10.85
C ASP A 167 -2.77 0.89 10.20
N ILE A 168 -2.45 0.59 8.95
CA ILE A 168 -1.39 1.22 8.14
C ILE A 168 -1.45 2.76 8.12
N PRO A 169 -2.60 3.44 8.00
CA PRO A 169 -2.65 4.90 7.97
C PRO A 169 -1.98 5.60 9.16
N MET A 170 -1.74 4.87 10.24
CA MET A 170 -1.08 5.39 11.44
C MET A 170 0.38 5.80 11.21
N ILE A 171 1.03 5.26 10.18
CA ILE A 171 2.41 5.60 9.84
C ILE A 171 2.52 6.79 8.87
N TYR A 172 1.44 7.21 8.24
CA TYR A 172 1.46 8.25 7.19
C TYR A 172 2.00 9.60 7.68
N PRO A 173 1.69 10.07 8.90
CA PRO A 173 2.25 11.33 9.41
C PRO A 173 3.78 11.34 9.53
N TYR A 174 4.43 10.16 9.58
CA TYR A 174 5.88 10.05 9.71
C TYR A 174 6.63 10.20 8.38
N GLY A 175 5.93 10.17 7.25
CA GLY A 175 6.56 10.30 5.94
C GLY A 175 5.58 10.67 4.82
N PRO A 176 4.91 11.82 4.89
CA PRO A 176 3.90 12.20 3.89
C PRO A 176 4.49 12.36 2.48
N ASN A 177 5.68 12.96 2.35
CA ASN A 177 6.35 13.10 1.06
C ASN A 177 6.80 11.74 0.51
N SER A 178 7.29 10.86 1.39
CA SER A 178 7.68 9.50 1.03
C SER A 178 6.50 8.67 0.55
N LEU A 179 5.36 8.81 1.22
CA LEU A 179 4.11 8.16 0.84
C LEU A 179 3.68 8.60 -0.57
N MET A 180 3.61 9.90 -0.81
CA MET A 180 3.14 10.49 -2.06
C MET A 180 4.06 10.15 -3.24
N ILE A 181 5.36 10.43 -3.11
CA ILE A 181 6.32 10.18 -4.19
C ILE A 181 6.49 8.68 -4.40
N GLY A 182 6.51 7.91 -3.32
CA GLY A 182 6.57 6.46 -3.38
C GLY A 182 5.37 5.85 -4.10
N PHE A 183 4.17 6.37 -3.87
CA PHE A 183 2.97 5.97 -4.57
C PHE A 183 3.08 6.20 -6.09
N LEU A 184 3.54 7.40 -6.51
CA LEU A 184 3.76 7.70 -7.93
C LEU A 184 4.71 6.70 -8.58
N VAL A 185 5.85 6.50 -7.96
CA VAL A 185 6.89 5.59 -8.48
C VAL A 185 6.35 4.15 -8.55
N ALA A 186 5.65 3.70 -7.50
CA ALA A 186 5.05 2.37 -7.46
C ALA A 186 3.95 2.19 -8.52
N MET A 187 3.11 3.21 -8.75
CA MET A 187 2.09 3.19 -9.82
C MET A 187 2.71 3.09 -11.20
N VAL A 188 3.75 3.86 -11.48
CA VAL A 188 4.46 3.76 -12.77
C VAL A 188 5.08 2.37 -12.93
N SER A 189 5.78 1.87 -11.91
CA SER A 189 6.41 0.57 -11.93
C SER A 189 5.39 -0.57 -12.13
N SER A 190 4.31 -0.57 -11.36
CA SER A 190 3.25 -1.58 -11.49
C SER A 190 2.57 -1.54 -12.86
N THR A 191 2.36 -0.34 -13.42
CA THR A 191 1.80 -0.18 -14.77
C THR A 191 2.73 -0.74 -15.83
N VAL A 192 4.04 -0.48 -15.74
CA VAL A 192 5.03 -1.06 -16.65
C VAL A 192 5.03 -2.59 -16.58
N VAL A 193 5.04 -3.16 -15.37
CA VAL A 193 4.99 -4.61 -15.18
C VAL A 193 3.66 -5.20 -15.65
N MET A 194 2.53 -4.50 -15.43
CA MET A 194 1.24 -4.88 -16.00
C MET A 194 1.32 -5.07 -17.52
N PHE A 195 1.89 -4.09 -18.23
CA PHE A 195 2.05 -4.21 -19.70
C PHE A 195 2.94 -5.40 -20.07
N ILE A 196 4.05 -5.60 -19.38
CA ILE A 196 4.94 -6.74 -19.62
C ILE A 196 4.18 -8.06 -19.42
N VAL A 197 3.54 -8.24 -18.29
CA VAL A 197 2.80 -9.46 -17.93
C VAL A 197 1.68 -9.75 -18.95
N ASN A 198 0.91 -8.72 -19.31
CA ASN A 198 -0.22 -8.89 -20.24
C ASN A 198 0.22 -9.10 -21.69
N ILE A 199 1.27 -8.42 -22.17
CA ILE A 199 1.79 -8.58 -23.54
C ILE A 199 2.42 -9.95 -23.74
N PHE A 200 3.18 -10.42 -22.74
CA PHE A 200 3.83 -11.73 -22.82
C PHE A 200 2.92 -12.89 -22.43
N GLY A 201 1.66 -12.62 -22.05
CA GLY A 201 0.69 -13.65 -21.64
C GLY A 201 1.15 -14.43 -20.41
N ILE A 202 1.88 -13.77 -19.50
CA ILE A 202 2.34 -14.38 -18.26
C ILE A 202 1.16 -14.41 -17.28
N GLY A 203 0.49 -15.54 -17.23
CA GLY A 203 -0.72 -15.74 -16.42
C GLY A 203 -1.97 -15.84 -17.26
N SER A 204 -3.05 -16.37 -16.64
CA SER A 204 -4.32 -16.66 -17.30
C SER A 204 -5.31 -15.49 -17.24
N TYR A 205 -4.94 -14.37 -16.62
CA TYR A 205 -5.83 -13.24 -16.35
C TYR A 205 -5.18 -11.91 -16.74
N VAL A 206 -6.02 -10.99 -17.21
CA VAL A 206 -5.59 -9.61 -17.42
C VAL A 206 -5.44 -8.94 -16.06
N LEU A 207 -4.21 -8.61 -15.69
CA LEU A 207 -3.91 -7.95 -14.44
C LEU A 207 -4.03 -6.43 -14.59
N VAL A 208 -4.63 -5.78 -13.61
CA VAL A 208 -4.72 -4.32 -13.53
C VAL A 208 -4.24 -3.89 -12.14
N PRO A 209 -3.33 -2.91 -12.04
CA PRO A 209 -2.88 -2.41 -10.74
C PRO A 209 -4.02 -1.69 -10.02
N LEU A 210 -4.45 -2.22 -8.88
CA LEU A 210 -5.41 -1.56 -8.01
C LEU A 210 -4.73 -0.43 -7.24
N THR A 211 -5.13 0.78 -7.55
CA THR A 211 -4.55 2.00 -6.97
C THR A 211 -4.58 2.00 -5.45
N ALA A 212 -5.68 1.54 -4.85
CA ALA A 212 -5.81 1.45 -3.40
C ALA A 212 -4.76 0.52 -2.80
N CYS A 213 -4.56 -0.68 -3.35
CA CYS A 213 -3.57 -1.63 -2.83
C CYS A 213 -2.14 -1.10 -2.98
N ILE A 214 -1.81 -0.50 -4.11
CA ILE A 214 -0.49 0.11 -4.31
C ILE A 214 -0.27 1.25 -3.30
N TYR A 215 -1.31 2.03 -3.01
CA TYR A 215 -1.24 3.09 -2.01
C TYR A 215 -1.01 2.54 -0.60
N PHE A 216 -1.83 1.57 -0.17
CA PHE A 216 -1.73 1.02 1.18
C PHE A 216 -0.50 0.14 1.39
N ASP A 217 -0.03 -0.59 0.39
CA ASP A 217 1.10 -1.50 0.53
C ASP A 217 2.44 -0.87 0.13
N CYS A 218 2.57 -0.53 -1.15
CA CYS A 218 3.85 -0.07 -1.68
C CYS A 218 4.20 1.33 -1.19
N ALA A 219 3.25 2.27 -1.20
CA ALA A 219 3.51 3.63 -0.77
C ALA A 219 3.74 3.71 0.75
N SER A 220 3.00 2.96 1.55
CA SER A 220 3.24 2.84 2.99
C SER A 220 4.63 2.30 3.30
N GLY A 221 5.09 1.30 2.54
CA GLY A 221 6.45 0.79 2.62
C GLY A 221 7.50 1.88 2.38
N CYS A 222 7.24 2.85 1.51
CA CYS A 222 8.17 3.95 1.24
C CYS A 222 8.48 4.79 2.47
N VAL A 223 7.58 4.88 3.44
CA VAL A 223 7.83 5.58 4.72
C VAL A 223 8.96 4.89 5.47
N PHE A 224 8.95 3.56 5.54
CA PHE A 224 10.03 2.78 6.16
C PHE A 224 11.31 2.79 5.33
N ALA A 225 11.20 2.69 4.01
CA ALA A 225 12.37 2.77 3.13
C ALA A 225 13.09 4.12 3.26
N ASN A 226 12.35 5.22 3.44
CA ASN A 226 12.89 6.54 3.72
C ASN A 226 13.66 6.60 5.05
N ALA A 227 13.14 5.95 6.10
CA ALA A 227 13.76 5.96 7.43
C ALA A 227 15.18 5.39 7.45
N TYR A 228 15.53 4.54 6.47
CA TYR A 228 16.85 3.93 6.32
C TYR A 228 17.64 4.48 5.14
N GLY A 229 17.02 4.59 3.97
CA GLY A 229 17.69 4.86 2.70
C GLY A 229 17.41 6.26 2.11
N GLY A 230 16.65 7.10 2.81
CA GLY A 230 16.27 8.42 2.32
C GLY A 230 15.57 8.36 0.95
N ARG A 231 15.78 9.38 0.12
CA ARG A 231 15.18 9.48 -1.22
C ARG A 231 15.45 8.26 -2.10
N ARG A 232 16.68 7.71 -2.02
CA ARG A 232 17.03 6.51 -2.80
C ARG A 232 16.25 5.30 -2.35
N GLY A 233 16.08 5.12 -1.04
CA GLY A 233 15.26 4.05 -0.47
C GLY A 233 13.82 4.12 -0.96
N VAL A 234 13.22 5.31 -0.97
CA VAL A 234 11.85 5.55 -1.47
C VAL A 234 11.72 5.16 -2.94
N ILE A 235 12.63 5.65 -3.78
CA ILE A 235 12.58 5.36 -5.24
C ILE A 235 12.80 3.88 -5.51
N LEU A 236 13.81 3.28 -4.89
CA LEU A 236 14.11 1.85 -5.08
C LEU A 236 12.95 0.96 -4.61
N TRP A 237 12.39 1.25 -3.44
CA TRP A 237 11.25 0.48 -2.98
C TRP A 237 10.00 0.72 -3.84
N GLY A 238 9.73 1.95 -4.26
CA GLY A 238 8.64 2.24 -5.18
C GLY A 238 8.71 1.41 -6.46
N ILE A 239 9.91 1.30 -7.06
CA ILE A 239 10.13 0.47 -8.25
C ILE A 239 9.96 -1.02 -7.93
N ILE A 240 10.66 -1.52 -6.91
CA ILE A 240 10.65 -2.94 -6.55
C ILE A 240 9.28 -3.37 -6.04
N GLY A 241 8.69 -2.61 -5.13
CA GLY A 241 7.39 -2.91 -4.53
C GLY A 241 6.25 -2.89 -5.55
N GLY A 242 6.24 -1.87 -6.43
CA GLY A 242 5.26 -1.79 -7.51
C GLY A 242 5.38 -2.94 -8.53
N ALA A 243 6.60 -3.36 -8.84
CA ALA A 243 6.83 -4.54 -9.68
C ALA A 243 6.43 -5.83 -8.96
N LEU A 244 6.85 -5.98 -7.71
CA LEU A 244 6.67 -7.19 -6.92
C LEU A 244 5.19 -7.49 -6.65
N ILE A 245 4.36 -6.49 -6.37
CA ILE A 245 2.93 -6.70 -6.16
C ILE A 245 2.25 -7.26 -7.40
N MET A 246 2.64 -6.82 -8.60
CA MET A 246 2.11 -7.34 -9.85
C MET A 246 2.56 -8.77 -10.12
N ILE A 247 3.84 -9.09 -9.85
CA ILE A 247 4.38 -10.44 -10.03
C ILE A 247 3.73 -11.41 -9.05
N VAL A 248 3.62 -11.04 -7.77
CA VAL A 248 2.97 -11.86 -6.74
C VAL A 248 1.51 -12.13 -7.12
N THR A 249 0.80 -11.10 -7.61
CA THR A 249 -0.59 -11.25 -8.09
C THR A 249 -0.65 -12.21 -9.29
N ALA A 250 0.25 -12.07 -10.27
CA ALA A 250 0.29 -12.95 -11.45
C ALA A 250 0.48 -14.43 -11.07
N VAL A 251 1.31 -14.71 -10.07
CA VAL A 251 1.55 -16.07 -9.57
C VAL A 251 0.40 -16.59 -8.70
N ALA A 252 -0.18 -15.74 -7.87
CA ALA A 252 -1.25 -16.16 -6.94
C ALA A 252 -2.60 -16.35 -7.64
N MET A 253 -2.93 -15.57 -8.66
CA MET A 253 -4.22 -15.61 -9.34
C MET A 253 -4.60 -17.01 -9.87
N PRO A 254 -3.74 -17.76 -10.57
CA PRO A 254 -4.08 -19.12 -11.01
C PRO A 254 -4.44 -20.07 -9.85
N LEU A 255 -3.84 -19.88 -8.67
CA LEU A 255 -4.06 -20.74 -7.50
C LEU A 255 -5.46 -20.58 -6.92
N VAL A 256 -6.04 -19.39 -7.03
CA VAL A 256 -7.36 -19.07 -6.45
C VAL A 256 -8.47 -18.93 -7.50
N ALA A 257 -8.12 -19.00 -8.76
CA ALA A 257 -9.03 -18.76 -9.88
C ALA A 257 -10.30 -19.64 -9.87
N SER A 258 -10.18 -20.90 -9.45
CA SER A 258 -11.32 -21.82 -9.34
C SER A 258 -12.34 -21.37 -8.27
N THR A 259 -11.91 -20.61 -7.28
CA THR A 259 -12.75 -20.17 -6.15
C THR A 259 -13.29 -18.76 -6.34
N VAL A 260 -12.46 -17.87 -6.89
CA VAL A 260 -12.78 -16.43 -6.99
C VAL A 260 -12.79 -15.90 -8.43
N GLY A 261 -12.73 -16.79 -9.43
CA GLY A 261 -12.57 -16.41 -10.83
C GLY A 261 -13.61 -15.42 -11.34
N THR A 262 -14.88 -15.59 -11.00
CA THR A 262 -15.96 -14.65 -11.36
C THR A 262 -15.81 -13.31 -10.64
N PHE A 263 -15.42 -13.33 -9.38
CA PHE A 263 -15.19 -12.12 -8.60
C PHE A 263 -13.99 -11.33 -9.13
N VAL A 264 -12.93 -12.03 -9.50
CA VAL A 264 -11.70 -11.43 -10.08
C VAL A 264 -11.96 -10.76 -11.40
N GLN A 265 -12.76 -11.40 -12.27
CA GLN A 265 -13.14 -10.80 -13.56
C GLN A 265 -13.95 -9.51 -13.39
N GLN A 266 -14.72 -9.39 -12.31
CA GLN A 266 -15.54 -8.21 -12.02
C GLN A 266 -14.80 -7.09 -11.30
N MET A 267 -13.78 -7.41 -10.49
CA MET A 267 -13.16 -6.45 -9.56
C MET A 267 -11.74 -5.99 -9.96
N GLY A 268 -11.09 -6.63 -10.94
CA GLY A 268 -9.70 -6.33 -11.32
C GLY A 268 -8.79 -6.47 -10.08
N PHE A 269 -8.25 -7.66 -9.84
CA PHE A 269 -7.75 -8.01 -8.52
C PHE A 269 -6.23 -7.83 -8.37
N THR A 270 -5.80 -6.78 -7.72
CA THR A 270 -4.56 -6.76 -6.95
C THR A 270 -4.94 -6.45 -5.51
N GLU A 271 -4.90 -7.41 -4.63
CA GLU A 271 -5.26 -7.26 -3.24
C GLU A 271 -4.02 -7.45 -2.36
N CYS A 272 -3.92 -6.65 -1.30
CA CYS A 272 -2.75 -6.59 -0.44
C CYS A 272 -2.42 -7.90 0.29
N SER A 273 -3.38 -8.76 0.48
CA SER A 273 -3.21 -10.04 1.15
C SER A 273 -2.85 -11.19 0.22
N VAL A 274 -2.66 -10.93 -1.08
CA VAL A 274 -2.35 -12.00 -2.08
C VAL A 274 -1.11 -12.80 -1.72
N TRP A 275 -0.12 -12.21 -1.04
CA TRP A 275 1.06 -12.92 -0.56
C TRP A 275 0.76 -14.01 0.47
N ILE A 276 -0.38 -13.94 1.18
CA ILE A 276 -0.79 -14.95 2.16
C ILE A 276 -1.19 -16.26 1.47
N ILE A 277 -1.53 -16.18 0.17
CA ILE A 277 -1.92 -17.32 -0.65
C ILE A 277 -0.70 -18.15 -1.09
N LEU A 278 0.45 -17.51 -1.18
CA LEU A 278 1.74 -18.11 -1.56
C LEU A 278 2.46 -18.68 -0.35
#